data_1a2660a57c198978938e153925ba67e8
#
_entry.id   1a2660a57c198978938e153925ba67e8
#
_cell.length_a   1.000
_cell.length_b   1.000
_cell.length_c   1.000
_cell.angle_alpha   90.00
_cell.angle_beta   90.00
_cell.angle_gamma   90.00
#
_symmetry.space_group_name_H-M   'P 1'
#
loop_
_entity.id
_entity.type
_entity.pdbx_description
1 polymer ?
#
loop_
_entity_poly.entity_id
_entity_poly.type
_entity_poly.pdbx_seq_one_letter_code
_entity_poly.pdbx_strand_id
1 'polypeptide(L)'
;VWQKVITDVSELSGLPNNALGLMSQAASQKKLKGYLINLEIPTYLAIMTHCDNRELRKELYLAYGARSSRSGPGGEKYDNTEIISELLEKRQDLAKVLGFENYAELSVAKKMAGSPEEILSFLRELGGKAKPQAEEEMKQVEIHAREVHGLEKIEPWDHSYYSEKLKQDLFEVSDELLRPFFPAPRVLEGMFEVARRLFEIDIEENNNFVTWHDDVLTFNILRKGKVLASFYLDLYARENKRGGAWMAEGRVKRINLQGEKQEPVAFLTCNFSGPIGPNPALLSHQEVVTLFHEFGHGLHHMLTKIEVAPVSGINGVCWDAVELPSQF
;
A
#
# COMPACT_ATOMS: atom_id res chain seq x y z
N VAL A 1 -10.91 11.16 -14.63
CA VAL A 1 -10.81 10.00 -13.71
C VAL A 1 -12.07 9.17 -13.89
N TRP A 2 -11.95 7.84 -14.05
CA TRP A 2 -13.09 6.94 -14.19
C TRP A 2 -13.89 6.89 -12.88
N GLN A 3 -15.22 7.04 -12.98
CA GLN A 3 -16.16 6.94 -11.87
C GLN A 3 -17.51 6.42 -12.38
N LYS A 4 -18.21 5.65 -11.55
CA LYS A 4 -19.54 5.14 -11.85
C LYS A 4 -20.43 5.29 -10.62
N VAL A 5 -21.65 5.78 -10.81
CA VAL A 5 -22.66 5.85 -9.74
C VAL A 5 -23.64 4.70 -9.92
N ILE A 6 -23.81 3.90 -8.89
CA ILE A 6 -24.79 2.81 -8.82
C ILE A 6 -25.90 3.25 -7.89
N THR A 7 -27.14 3.22 -8.37
CA THR A 7 -28.34 3.59 -7.58
C THR A 7 -29.13 2.40 -7.10
N ASP A 8 -29.00 1.26 -7.78
CA ASP A 8 -29.60 0.00 -7.38
C ASP A 8 -28.59 -0.83 -6.60
N VAL A 9 -28.82 -0.96 -5.29
CA VAL A 9 -27.93 -1.72 -4.41
C VAL A 9 -27.82 -3.19 -4.79
N SER A 10 -28.77 -3.76 -5.52
CA SER A 10 -28.72 -5.14 -5.98
C SER A 10 -27.55 -5.41 -6.95
N GLU A 11 -27.09 -4.39 -7.68
CA GLU A 11 -25.88 -4.48 -8.52
C GLU A 11 -24.59 -4.62 -7.70
N LEU A 12 -24.64 -4.32 -6.41
CA LEU A 12 -23.55 -4.39 -5.44
C LEU A 12 -23.68 -5.58 -4.48
N SER A 13 -24.50 -6.58 -4.85
CA SER A 13 -24.66 -7.81 -4.07
C SER A 13 -23.29 -8.43 -3.75
N GLY A 14 -23.16 -9.01 -2.56
CA GLY A 14 -21.92 -9.62 -2.05
C GLY A 14 -20.98 -8.64 -1.35
N LEU A 15 -21.14 -7.33 -1.54
CA LEU A 15 -20.27 -6.36 -0.88
C LEU A 15 -20.53 -6.26 0.63
N PRO A 16 -19.47 -6.16 1.44
CA PRO A 16 -19.59 -5.90 2.87
C PRO A 16 -20.22 -4.53 3.17
N ASN A 17 -20.89 -4.42 4.31
CA ASN A 17 -21.55 -3.18 4.73
C ASN A 17 -20.60 -1.99 4.88
N ASN A 18 -19.36 -2.21 5.33
CA ASN A 18 -18.35 -1.17 5.41
C ASN A 18 -17.97 -0.63 4.01
N ALA A 19 -17.82 -1.49 3.01
CA ALA A 19 -17.55 -1.07 1.63
C ALA A 19 -18.70 -0.26 1.06
N LEU A 20 -19.94 -0.73 1.24
CA LEU A 20 -21.15 0.02 0.84
C LEU A 20 -21.22 1.38 1.55
N GLY A 21 -20.89 1.43 2.86
CA GLY A 21 -20.85 2.67 3.63
C GLY A 21 -19.86 3.68 3.06
N LEU A 22 -18.63 3.26 2.73
CA LEU A 22 -17.61 4.12 2.11
C LEU A 22 -18.04 4.65 0.74
N MET A 23 -18.60 3.78 -0.11
CA MET A 23 -19.08 4.19 -1.44
C MET A 23 -20.28 5.17 -1.36
N SER A 24 -21.17 4.98 -0.39
CA SER A 24 -22.29 5.88 -0.12
C SER A 24 -21.80 7.23 0.43
N GLN A 25 -20.83 7.23 1.34
CA GLN A 25 -20.22 8.43 1.87
C GLN A 25 -19.52 9.23 0.77
N ALA A 26 -18.73 8.55 -0.09
CA ALA A 26 -18.07 9.17 -1.25
C ALA A 26 -19.08 9.80 -2.23
N ALA A 27 -20.23 9.13 -2.49
CA ALA A 27 -21.32 9.69 -3.28
C ALA A 27 -21.90 10.95 -2.63
N SER A 28 -22.17 10.90 -1.33
CA SER A 28 -22.75 12.01 -0.56
C SER A 28 -21.85 13.25 -0.54
N GLN A 29 -20.55 13.07 -0.40
CA GLN A 29 -19.56 14.17 -0.47
C GLN A 29 -19.59 14.89 -1.82
N LYS A 30 -19.91 14.18 -2.91
CA LYS A 30 -20.09 14.74 -4.25
C LYS A 30 -21.54 15.14 -4.56
N LYS A 31 -22.45 15.10 -3.57
CA LYS A 31 -23.88 15.39 -3.73
C LYS A 31 -24.59 14.48 -4.75
N LEU A 32 -24.11 13.24 -4.88
CA LEU A 32 -24.69 12.20 -5.71
C LEU A 32 -25.57 11.28 -4.86
N LYS A 33 -26.62 10.70 -5.47
CA LYS A 33 -27.46 9.68 -4.82
C LYS A 33 -26.96 8.29 -5.20
N GLY A 34 -26.87 7.39 -4.21
CA GLY A 34 -26.43 6.01 -4.41
C GLY A 34 -25.01 5.77 -3.94
N TYR A 35 -24.25 4.98 -4.67
CA TYR A 35 -22.91 4.49 -4.34
C TYR A 35 -21.93 4.93 -5.42
N LEU A 36 -20.87 5.62 -5.03
CA LEU A 36 -19.83 6.04 -5.96
C LEU A 36 -18.71 5.00 -6.04
N ILE A 37 -18.57 4.41 -7.21
CA ILE A 37 -17.48 3.49 -7.54
C ILE A 37 -16.36 4.31 -8.21
N ASN A 38 -15.15 4.16 -7.73
CA ASN A 38 -13.96 4.82 -8.26
C ASN A 38 -12.76 3.84 -8.34
N LEU A 39 -11.60 4.33 -8.78
CA LEU A 39 -10.38 3.51 -8.89
C LEU A 39 -9.46 3.62 -7.66
N GLU A 40 -9.99 4.04 -6.52
CA GLU A 40 -9.25 3.98 -5.25
C GLU A 40 -9.14 2.53 -4.77
N ILE A 41 -8.01 2.20 -4.17
CA ILE A 41 -7.70 0.83 -3.77
C ILE A 41 -8.78 0.20 -2.89
N PRO A 42 -9.34 0.87 -1.85
CA PRO A 42 -10.38 0.24 -1.02
C PRO A 42 -11.64 -0.14 -1.82
N THR A 43 -12.08 0.73 -2.73
CA THR A 43 -13.23 0.47 -3.61
C THR A 43 -12.92 -0.66 -4.60
N TYR A 44 -11.75 -0.60 -5.25
CA TYR A 44 -11.31 -1.59 -6.21
C TYR A 44 -11.24 -2.99 -5.59
N LEU A 45 -10.54 -3.13 -4.47
CA LEU A 45 -10.38 -4.41 -3.80
C LEU A 45 -11.72 -4.97 -3.30
N ALA A 46 -12.58 -4.13 -2.71
CA ALA A 46 -13.88 -4.58 -2.24
C ALA A 46 -14.73 -5.17 -3.38
N ILE A 47 -14.78 -4.51 -4.53
CA ILE A 47 -15.54 -5.00 -5.69
C ILE A 47 -14.90 -6.26 -6.27
N MET A 48 -13.58 -6.27 -6.49
CA MET A 48 -12.89 -7.42 -7.08
C MET A 48 -12.97 -8.68 -6.21
N THR A 49 -13.03 -8.52 -4.89
CA THR A 49 -13.04 -9.64 -3.94
C THR A 49 -14.45 -10.13 -3.62
N HIS A 50 -15.43 -9.24 -3.51
CA HIS A 50 -16.72 -9.58 -2.91
C HIS A 50 -17.94 -9.36 -3.80
N CYS A 51 -17.87 -8.50 -4.83
CA CYS A 51 -19.04 -8.17 -5.63
C CYS A 51 -19.49 -9.34 -6.52
N ASP A 52 -20.74 -9.78 -6.38
CA ASP A 52 -21.28 -10.88 -7.19
C ASP A 52 -21.47 -10.50 -8.68
N ASN A 53 -21.60 -9.20 -8.98
CA ASN A 53 -21.79 -8.69 -10.34
C ASN A 53 -20.49 -8.80 -11.16
N ARG A 54 -20.37 -9.87 -11.95
CA ARG A 54 -19.20 -10.18 -12.77
C ARG A 54 -18.88 -9.09 -13.80
N GLU A 55 -19.91 -8.49 -14.41
CA GLU A 55 -19.71 -7.43 -15.42
C GLU A 55 -19.14 -6.16 -14.76
N LEU A 56 -19.57 -5.83 -13.54
CA LEU A 56 -18.98 -4.72 -12.79
C LEU A 56 -17.52 -4.98 -12.42
N ARG A 57 -17.18 -6.21 -11.99
CA ARG A 57 -15.77 -6.59 -11.75
C ARG A 57 -14.92 -6.43 -13.02
N LYS A 58 -15.42 -6.92 -14.17
CA LYS A 58 -14.74 -6.80 -15.46
C LYS A 58 -14.53 -5.34 -15.86
N GLU A 59 -15.58 -4.52 -15.79
CA GLU A 59 -15.51 -3.09 -16.11
C GLU A 59 -14.46 -2.39 -15.26
N LEU A 60 -14.49 -2.63 -13.95
CA LEU A 60 -13.56 -2.01 -13.01
C LEU A 60 -12.12 -2.51 -13.20
N TYR A 61 -11.92 -3.81 -13.44
CA TYR A 61 -10.62 -4.40 -13.75
C TYR A 61 -9.97 -3.75 -14.98
N LEU A 62 -10.74 -3.63 -16.07
CA LEU A 62 -10.25 -3.01 -17.32
C LEU A 62 -9.97 -1.52 -17.11
N ALA A 63 -10.85 -0.80 -16.43
CA ALA A 63 -10.64 0.62 -16.12
C ALA A 63 -9.41 0.86 -15.25
N TYR A 64 -9.15 -0.02 -14.27
CA TYR A 64 -7.98 0.07 -13.39
C TYR A 64 -6.69 -0.31 -14.10
N GLY A 65 -6.67 -1.43 -14.82
CA GLY A 65 -5.47 -1.97 -15.47
C GLY A 65 -5.00 -1.14 -16.67
N ALA A 66 -5.94 -0.51 -17.39
CA ALA A 66 -5.64 0.30 -18.56
C ALA A 66 -5.39 1.80 -18.27
N ARG A 67 -5.25 2.20 -17.00
CA ARG A 67 -4.93 3.58 -16.65
C ARG A 67 -3.63 4.03 -17.33
N SER A 68 -3.61 5.29 -17.76
CA SER A 68 -2.47 5.91 -18.46
C SER A 68 -2.05 5.19 -19.75
N SER A 69 -3.02 4.51 -20.38
CA SER A 69 -2.87 3.93 -21.72
C SER A 69 -3.95 4.44 -22.65
N ARG A 70 -3.74 4.31 -23.97
CA ARG A 70 -4.69 4.72 -25.01
C ARG A 70 -6.06 4.04 -24.90
N SER A 71 -6.09 2.80 -24.41
CA SER A 71 -7.31 2.02 -24.20
C SER A 71 -7.96 2.27 -22.83
N GLY A 72 -7.35 3.06 -21.97
CA GLY A 72 -7.81 3.32 -20.61
C GLY A 72 -8.77 4.50 -20.47
N PRO A 73 -9.26 4.75 -19.25
CA PRO A 73 -10.11 5.90 -18.97
C PRO A 73 -9.40 7.22 -19.30
N GLY A 74 -10.00 7.97 -20.22
CA GLY A 74 -9.44 9.24 -20.70
C GLY A 74 -8.63 9.13 -22.00
N GLY A 75 -8.41 7.89 -22.50
CA GLY A 75 -7.85 7.65 -23.82
C GLY A 75 -6.51 8.33 -24.06
N GLU A 76 -6.32 8.88 -25.26
CA GLU A 76 -5.07 9.54 -25.68
C GLU A 76 -4.61 10.68 -24.78
N LYS A 77 -5.53 11.37 -24.08
CA LYS A 77 -5.18 12.48 -23.19
C LYS A 77 -4.23 12.07 -22.04
N TYR A 78 -4.30 10.81 -21.61
CA TYR A 78 -3.50 10.30 -20.48
C TYR A 78 -2.59 9.13 -20.91
N ASP A 79 -2.42 8.92 -22.22
CA ASP A 79 -1.54 7.87 -22.73
C ASP A 79 -0.07 8.22 -22.47
N ASN A 80 0.62 7.36 -21.73
CA ASN A 80 2.02 7.52 -21.35
C ASN A 80 2.97 6.69 -22.27
N THR A 81 2.50 6.08 -23.35
CA THR A 81 3.31 5.20 -24.18
C THR A 81 4.55 5.88 -24.74
N GLU A 82 4.40 7.09 -25.29
CA GLU A 82 5.53 7.86 -25.85
C GLU A 82 6.47 8.33 -24.74
N ILE A 83 5.91 8.74 -23.58
CA ILE A 83 6.70 9.16 -22.40
C ILE A 83 7.55 8.00 -21.87
N ILE A 84 7.02 6.78 -21.86
CA ILE A 84 7.75 5.57 -21.44
C ILE A 84 8.92 5.31 -22.40
N SER A 85 8.69 5.40 -23.70
CA SER A 85 9.74 5.21 -24.73
C SER A 85 10.86 6.23 -24.55
N GLU A 86 10.52 7.52 -24.46
CA GLU A 86 11.51 8.58 -24.22
C GLU A 86 12.27 8.39 -22.90
N LEU A 87 11.58 7.99 -21.83
CA LEU A 87 12.21 7.73 -20.53
C LEU A 87 13.23 6.59 -20.61
N LEU A 88 12.96 5.53 -21.36
CA LEU A 88 13.89 4.41 -21.56
C LEU A 88 15.12 4.86 -22.36
N GLU A 89 14.95 5.66 -23.41
CA GLU A 89 16.05 6.25 -24.18
C GLU A 89 16.94 7.13 -23.28
N LYS A 90 16.35 8.06 -22.53
CA LYS A 90 17.10 8.94 -21.62
C LYS A 90 17.85 8.17 -20.52
N ARG A 91 17.27 7.09 -20.00
CA ARG A 91 17.95 6.22 -19.04
C ARG A 91 19.15 5.51 -19.67
N GLN A 92 19.03 5.05 -20.93
CA GLN A 92 20.14 4.45 -21.65
C GLN A 92 21.26 5.47 -21.91
N ASP A 93 20.92 6.68 -22.34
CA ASP A 93 21.89 7.76 -22.55
C ASP A 93 22.62 8.12 -21.26
N LEU A 94 21.87 8.23 -20.14
CA LEU A 94 22.47 8.50 -18.82
C LEU A 94 23.47 7.41 -18.43
N ALA A 95 23.13 6.14 -18.62
CA ALA A 95 24.02 5.03 -18.31
C ALA A 95 25.33 5.12 -19.11
N LYS A 96 25.23 5.37 -20.42
CA LYS A 96 26.42 5.55 -21.30
C LYS A 96 27.30 6.72 -20.89
N VAL A 97 26.70 7.88 -20.56
CA VAL A 97 27.44 9.07 -20.11
C VAL A 97 28.22 8.78 -18.82
N LEU A 98 27.68 7.93 -17.95
CA LEU A 98 28.30 7.52 -16.68
C LEU A 98 29.23 6.30 -16.82
N GLY A 99 29.45 5.79 -18.04
CA GLY A 99 30.39 4.69 -18.32
C GLY A 99 29.82 3.28 -18.09
N PHE A 100 28.49 3.13 -18.02
CA PHE A 100 27.82 1.85 -17.92
C PHE A 100 27.27 1.40 -19.27
N GLU A 101 27.18 0.10 -19.50
CA GLU A 101 26.64 -0.45 -20.76
C GLU A 101 25.14 -0.19 -20.89
N ASN A 102 24.42 -0.32 -19.78
CA ASN A 102 22.98 -0.12 -19.72
C ASN A 102 22.51 0.43 -18.37
N TYR A 103 21.23 0.84 -18.29
CA TYR A 103 20.67 1.41 -17.08
C TYR A 103 20.53 0.39 -15.92
N ALA A 104 20.43 -0.91 -16.20
CA ALA A 104 20.38 -1.93 -15.16
C ALA A 104 21.71 -2.00 -14.40
N GLU A 105 22.84 -1.97 -15.08
CA GLU A 105 24.17 -1.89 -14.47
C GLU A 105 24.35 -0.62 -13.64
N LEU A 106 23.99 0.54 -14.19
CA LEU A 106 24.00 1.81 -13.45
C LEU A 106 23.13 1.72 -12.19
N SER A 107 21.96 1.11 -12.29
CA SER A 107 21.04 0.95 -11.16
C SER A 107 21.58 0.06 -10.05
N VAL A 108 22.33 -0.99 -10.42
CA VAL A 108 22.93 -1.95 -9.48
C VAL A 108 24.19 -1.39 -8.81
N ALA A 109 24.93 -0.51 -9.47
CA ALA A 109 26.26 -0.02 -9.04
C ALA A 109 26.30 0.54 -7.60
N LYS A 110 25.17 0.93 -7.01
CA LYS A 110 25.04 1.42 -5.63
C LYS A 110 24.17 0.51 -4.76
N LYS A 111 24.04 -0.77 -5.12
CA LYS A 111 23.25 -1.76 -4.39
C LYS A 111 24.16 -2.87 -3.86
N MET A 112 23.59 -3.78 -3.07
CA MET A 112 24.32 -4.94 -2.54
C MET A 112 24.52 -6.02 -3.59
N ALA A 113 23.57 -6.18 -4.52
CA ALA A 113 23.70 -7.10 -5.65
C ALA A 113 24.87 -6.69 -6.56
N GLY A 114 25.70 -7.65 -6.93
CA GLY A 114 26.94 -7.40 -7.70
C GLY A 114 26.69 -7.14 -9.19
N SER A 115 25.60 -7.67 -9.76
CA SER A 115 25.28 -7.50 -11.18
C SER A 115 23.79 -7.71 -11.47
N PRO A 116 23.29 -7.24 -12.64
CA PRO A 116 21.95 -7.59 -13.10
C PRO A 116 21.73 -9.10 -13.29
N GLU A 117 22.78 -9.84 -13.71
CA GLU A 117 22.74 -11.28 -13.91
C GLU A 117 22.54 -12.04 -12.60
N GLU A 118 23.16 -11.60 -11.52
CA GLU A 118 22.93 -12.15 -10.18
C GLU A 118 21.46 -12.02 -9.77
N ILE A 119 20.87 -10.83 -9.96
CA ILE A 119 19.46 -10.57 -9.66
C ILE A 119 18.55 -11.46 -10.54
N LEU A 120 18.82 -11.53 -11.85
CA LEU A 120 18.03 -12.34 -12.76
C LEU A 120 18.13 -13.83 -12.45
N SER A 121 19.32 -14.32 -12.05
CA SER A 121 19.53 -15.70 -11.64
C SER A 121 18.72 -16.02 -10.39
N PHE A 122 18.78 -15.17 -9.37
CA PHE A 122 17.98 -15.30 -8.14
C PHE A 122 16.46 -15.31 -8.43
N LEU A 123 16.00 -14.35 -9.23
CA LEU A 123 14.55 -14.27 -9.57
C LEU A 123 14.08 -15.47 -10.38
N ARG A 124 14.89 -15.99 -11.31
CA ARG A 124 14.57 -17.18 -12.09
C ARG A 124 14.52 -18.44 -11.22
N GLU A 125 15.46 -18.59 -10.28
CA GLU A 125 15.45 -19.69 -9.33
C GLU A 125 14.22 -19.64 -8.43
N LEU A 126 13.91 -18.47 -7.86
CA LEU A 126 12.73 -18.26 -7.02
C LEU A 126 11.45 -18.53 -7.79
N GLY A 127 11.32 -17.96 -9.01
CA GLY A 127 10.17 -18.18 -9.89
C GLY A 127 10.01 -19.65 -10.29
N GLY A 128 11.11 -20.36 -10.55
CA GLY A 128 11.10 -21.80 -10.85
C GLY A 128 10.58 -22.65 -9.67
N LYS A 129 10.88 -22.25 -8.44
CA LYS A 129 10.37 -22.92 -7.22
C LYS A 129 8.92 -22.56 -6.91
N ALA A 130 8.52 -21.30 -7.10
CA ALA A 130 7.19 -20.81 -6.75
C ALA A 130 6.11 -21.20 -7.79
N LYS A 131 6.46 -21.25 -9.09
CA LYS A 131 5.51 -21.46 -10.18
C LYS A 131 4.69 -22.76 -10.06
N PRO A 132 5.28 -23.93 -9.78
CA PRO A 132 4.48 -25.17 -9.65
C PRO A 132 3.43 -25.11 -8.54
N GLN A 133 3.76 -24.46 -7.42
CA GLN A 133 2.82 -24.26 -6.32
C GLN A 133 1.68 -23.32 -6.73
N ALA A 134 2.01 -22.19 -7.37
CA ALA A 134 1.01 -21.25 -7.86
C ALA A 134 0.07 -21.85 -8.92
N GLU A 135 0.58 -22.72 -9.80
CA GLU A 135 -0.23 -23.46 -10.80
C GLU A 135 -1.21 -24.45 -10.12
N GLU A 136 -0.77 -25.14 -9.06
CA GLU A 136 -1.66 -26.02 -8.30
C GLU A 136 -2.73 -25.27 -7.52
N GLU A 137 -2.37 -24.17 -6.86
CA GLU A 137 -3.31 -23.29 -6.17
C GLU A 137 -4.35 -22.70 -7.14
N MET A 138 -3.90 -22.23 -8.31
CA MET A 138 -4.81 -21.71 -9.34
C MET A 138 -5.78 -22.78 -9.85
N LYS A 139 -5.31 -24.02 -10.03
CA LYS A 139 -6.14 -25.15 -10.44
C LYS A 139 -7.22 -25.46 -9.39
N GLN A 140 -6.91 -25.35 -8.09
CA GLN A 140 -7.92 -25.50 -7.03
C GLN A 140 -9.00 -24.43 -7.13
N VAL A 141 -8.64 -23.19 -7.38
CA VAL A 141 -9.60 -22.07 -7.60
C VAL A 141 -10.47 -22.35 -8.84
N GLU A 142 -9.89 -22.81 -9.95
CA GLU A 142 -10.63 -23.16 -11.18
C GLU A 142 -11.62 -24.30 -10.97
N ILE A 143 -11.21 -25.37 -10.26
CA ILE A 143 -12.08 -26.50 -9.92
C ILE A 143 -13.24 -26.02 -9.06
N HIS A 144 -12.97 -25.26 -8.01
CA HIS A 144 -14.01 -24.73 -7.12
C HIS A 144 -15.00 -23.82 -7.88
N ALA A 145 -14.49 -22.90 -8.70
CA ALA A 145 -15.33 -22.02 -9.49
C ALA A 145 -16.26 -22.78 -10.45
N ARG A 146 -15.77 -23.86 -11.07
CA ARG A 146 -16.54 -24.70 -11.97
C ARG A 146 -17.56 -25.56 -11.22
N GLU A 147 -17.14 -26.28 -10.16
CA GLU A 147 -17.98 -27.29 -9.49
C GLU A 147 -19.03 -26.67 -8.57
N VAL A 148 -18.68 -25.55 -7.89
CA VAL A 148 -19.58 -24.89 -6.94
C VAL A 148 -20.39 -23.77 -7.59
N HIS A 149 -19.80 -23.03 -8.52
CA HIS A 149 -20.41 -21.83 -9.10
C HIS A 149 -20.76 -21.97 -10.60
N GLY A 150 -20.45 -23.10 -11.24
CA GLY A 150 -20.76 -23.34 -12.66
C GLY A 150 -20.00 -22.45 -13.63
N LEU A 151 -18.86 -21.88 -13.22
CA LEU A 151 -18.03 -21.04 -14.09
C LEU A 151 -17.02 -21.90 -14.85
N GLU A 152 -17.19 -22.02 -16.17
CA GLU A 152 -16.34 -22.85 -17.02
C GLU A 152 -14.89 -22.33 -17.13
N LYS A 153 -14.70 -21.03 -17.08
CA LYS A 153 -13.40 -20.39 -17.24
C LYS A 153 -13.25 -19.16 -16.35
N ILE A 154 -12.18 -19.12 -15.58
CA ILE A 154 -11.76 -17.97 -14.80
C ILE A 154 -11.05 -16.97 -15.74
N GLU A 155 -11.49 -15.72 -15.67
CA GLU A 155 -10.82 -14.59 -16.31
C GLU A 155 -10.12 -13.73 -15.22
N PRO A 156 -9.20 -12.81 -15.59
CA PRO A 156 -8.44 -12.05 -14.60
C PRO A 156 -9.29 -11.30 -13.56
N TRP A 157 -10.48 -10.85 -13.93
CA TRP A 157 -11.42 -10.18 -13.01
C TRP A 157 -12.20 -11.12 -12.11
N ASP A 158 -12.04 -12.43 -12.27
CA ASP A 158 -12.69 -13.46 -11.46
C ASP A 158 -11.77 -14.01 -10.37
N HIS A 159 -10.45 -13.88 -10.54
CA HIS A 159 -9.46 -14.52 -9.70
C HIS A 159 -9.63 -14.19 -8.21
N SER A 160 -9.63 -12.91 -7.83
CA SER A 160 -9.77 -12.49 -6.42
C SER A 160 -11.10 -12.94 -5.82
N TYR A 161 -12.17 -12.87 -6.58
CA TYR A 161 -13.51 -13.28 -6.15
C TYR A 161 -13.59 -14.78 -5.83
N TYR A 162 -13.15 -15.64 -6.75
CA TYR A 162 -13.21 -17.10 -6.52
C TYR A 162 -12.15 -17.61 -5.56
N SER A 163 -11.01 -16.95 -5.46
CA SER A 163 -10.03 -17.23 -4.40
C SER A 163 -10.61 -16.96 -3.01
N GLU A 164 -11.34 -15.85 -2.84
CA GLU A 164 -12.01 -15.54 -1.56
C GLU A 164 -13.14 -16.55 -1.27
N LYS A 165 -13.94 -16.94 -2.28
CA LYS A 165 -14.98 -17.98 -2.11
C LYS A 165 -14.38 -19.32 -1.69
N LEU A 166 -13.30 -19.76 -2.35
CA LEU A 166 -12.58 -20.99 -1.97
C LEU A 166 -12.04 -20.90 -0.55
N LYS A 167 -11.43 -19.77 -0.17
CA LYS A 167 -10.92 -19.51 1.18
C LYS A 167 -12.03 -19.61 2.22
N GLN A 168 -13.20 -19.02 1.96
CA GLN A 168 -14.37 -19.07 2.85
C GLN A 168 -14.87 -20.52 3.02
N ASP A 169 -14.94 -21.28 1.95
CA ASP A 169 -15.41 -22.67 1.98
C ASP A 169 -14.41 -23.61 2.67
N LEU A 170 -13.11 -23.38 2.52
CA LEU A 170 -12.08 -24.23 3.14
C LEU A 170 -11.83 -23.93 4.62
N PHE A 171 -11.90 -22.67 5.01
CA PHE A 171 -11.43 -22.22 6.32
C PHE A 171 -12.53 -21.59 7.19
N GLU A 172 -13.73 -21.38 6.65
CA GLU A 172 -14.84 -20.68 7.33
C GLU A 172 -14.44 -19.27 7.85
N VAL A 173 -13.41 -18.65 7.25
CA VAL A 173 -12.86 -17.34 7.65
C VAL A 173 -12.87 -16.40 6.44
N SER A 174 -13.34 -15.17 6.68
CA SER A 174 -13.21 -14.06 5.75
C SER A 174 -12.52 -12.88 6.43
N ASP A 175 -11.91 -12.00 5.63
CA ASP A 175 -11.32 -10.77 6.18
C ASP A 175 -12.37 -9.90 6.89
N GLU A 176 -13.63 -9.95 6.44
CA GLU A 176 -14.73 -9.20 7.05
C GLU A 176 -15.10 -9.71 8.45
N LEU A 177 -14.96 -11.02 8.72
CA LEU A 177 -15.13 -11.58 10.05
C LEU A 177 -14.02 -11.14 11.01
N LEU A 178 -12.84 -10.83 10.48
CA LEU A 178 -11.69 -10.39 11.27
C LEU A 178 -11.68 -8.89 11.55
N ARG A 179 -12.22 -8.05 10.66
CA ARG A 179 -12.20 -6.58 10.81
C ARG A 179 -12.67 -6.05 12.18
N PRO A 180 -13.75 -6.58 12.81
CA PRO A 180 -14.19 -6.10 14.12
C PRO A 180 -13.14 -6.23 15.23
N PHE A 181 -12.15 -7.10 15.05
CA PHE A 181 -11.04 -7.27 15.98
C PHE A 181 -9.90 -6.27 15.77
N PHE A 182 -9.92 -5.52 14.64
CA PHE A 182 -8.89 -4.56 14.23
C PHE A 182 -9.40 -3.12 14.09
N PRO A 183 -10.06 -2.53 15.11
CA PRO A 183 -10.33 -1.10 15.08
C PRO A 183 -9.00 -0.33 15.06
N ALA A 184 -8.85 0.66 14.18
CA ALA A 184 -7.60 1.38 13.97
C ALA A 184 -6.96 1.92 15.28
N PRO A 185 -7.72 2.51 16.24
CA PRO A 185 -7.14 2.94 17.51
C PRO A 185 -6.50 1.79 18.32
N ARG A 186 -7.15 0.63 18.35
CA ARG A 186 -6.63 -0.56 19.06
C ARG A 186 -5.40 -1.15 18.39
N VAL A 187 -5.37 -1.12 17.06
CA VAL A 187 -4.19 -1.56 16.27
C VAL A 187 -3.00 -0.65 16.56
N LEU A 188 -3.22 0.68 16.60
CA LEU A 188 -2.17 1.63 16.95
C LEU A 188 -1.66 1.42 18.39
N GLU A 189 -2.53 1.26 19.37
CA GLU A 189 -2.14 0.93 20.75
C GLU A 189 -1.29 -0.34 20.81
N GLY A 190 -1.70 -1.40 20.09
CA GLY A 190 -0.97 -2.67 20.01
C GLY A 190 0.39 -2.51 19.35
N MET A 191 0.48 -1.78 18.23
CA MET A 191 1.73 -1.50 17.53
C MET A 191 2.71 -0.71 18.41
N PHE A 192 2.22 0.31 19.11
CA PHE A 192 3.04 1.12 20.03
C PHE A 192 3.52 0.29 21.23
N GLU A 193 2.69 -0.60 21.75
CA GLU A 193 3.09 -1.51 22.84
C GLU A 193 4.18 -2.51 22.39
N VAL A 194 4.09 -3.04 21.17
CA VAL A 194 5.15 -3.89 20.60
C VAL A 194 6.46 -3.10 20.49
N ALA A 195 6.40 -1.88 19.94
CA ALA A 195 7.57 -1.02 19.82
C ALA A 195 8.17 -0.65 21.20
N ARG A 196 7.32 -0.38 22.19
CA ARG A 196 7.75 -0.11 23.56
C ARG A 196 8.54 -1.28 24.14
N ARG A 197 8.07 -2.51 23.98
CA ARG A 197 8.73 -3.72 24.48
C ARG A 197 10.04 -4.01 23.78
N LEU A 198 10.08 -3.86 22.45
CA LEU A 198 11.26 -4.19 21.64
C LEU A 198 12.37 -3.14 21.73
N PHE A 199 12.01 -1.86 21.79
CA PHE A 199 12.96 -0.76 21.64
C PHE A 199 13.09 0.12 22.87
N GLU A 200 12.36 -0.17 23.97
CA GLU A 200 12.36 0.62 25.22
C GLU A 200 12.05 2.11 24.94
N ILE A 201 11.01 2.36 24.15
CA ILE A 201 10.51 3.68 23.79
C ILE A 201 9.07 3.84 24.22
N ASP A 202 8.66 5.09 24.46
CA ASP A 202 7.28 5.49 24.65
C ASP A 202 6.83 6.30 23.43
N ILE A 203 5.55 6.21 23.07
CA ILE A 203 4.96 6.95 21.95
C ILE A 203 3.76 7.72 22.49
N GLU A 204 3.80 9.03 22.34
CA GLU A 204 2.78 9.94 22.85
C GLU A 204 2.23 10.82 21.72
N GLU A 205 0.92 10.98 21.68
CA GLU A 205 0.28 11.89 20.75
C GLU A 205 0.70 13.34 21.01
N ASN A 206 0.95 14.10 19.97
CA ASN A 206 1.37 15.49 20.03
C ASN A 206 0.55 16.39 19.09
N ASN A 207 -0.50 16.99 19.62
CA ASN A 207 -1.43 17.83 18.85
C ASN A 207 -0.89 19.26 18.55
N ASN A 208 0.37 19.57 18.83
CA ASN A 208 0.97 20.88 18.56
C ASN A 208 1.54 21.01 17.14
N PHE A 209 1.59 19.92 16.37
CA PHE A 209 2.04 19.95 14.98
C PHE A 209 0.93 20.42 14.03
N VAL A 210 1.31 21.21 13.04
CA VAL A 210 0.39 21.57 11.95
C VAL A 210 0.24 20.38 11.01
N THR A 211 -1.00 20.00 10.74
CA THR A 211 -1.36 18.91 9.83
C THR A 211 -2.01 19.48 8.56
N TRP A 212 -1.97 18.72 7.47
CA TRP A 212 -2.59 19.07 6.17
C TRP A 212 -4.00 18.52 6.01
N HIS A 213 -4.47 17.70 6.97
CA HIS A 213 -5.80 17.11 7.00
C HIS A 213 -6.16 16.71 8.43
N ASP A 214 -7.46 16.75 8.77
CA ASP A 214 -7.94 16.49 10.14
C ASP A 214 -7.71 15.04 10.59
N ASP A 215 -7.64 14.08 9.65
CA ASP A 215 -7.38 12.67 9.93
C ASP A 215 -5.89 12.35 10.18
N VAL A 216 -4.99 13.32 10.01
CA VAL A 216 -3.57 13.11 10.22
C VAL A 216 -3.22 13.20 11.69
N LEU A 217 -2.72 12.12 12.25
CA LEU A 217 -2.25 12.04 13.61
C LEU A 217 -0.77 12.38 13.70
N THR A 218 -0.35 12.92 14.83
CA THR A 218 1.05 13.28 15.09
C THR A 218 1.50 12.77 16.44
N PHE A 219 2.73 12.24 16.48
CA PHE A 219 3.27 11.57 17.66
C PHE A 219 4.72 11.98 17.91
N ASN A 220 5.13 11.93 19.18
CA ASN A 220 6.51 11.92 19.61
C ASN A 220 6.94 10.52 20.03
N ILE A 221 8.18 10.17 19.72
CA ILE A 221 8.87 9.00 20.29
C ILE A 221 9.79 9.50 21.41
N LEU A 222 9.64 8.89 22.57
CA LEU A 222 10.41 9.25 23.76
C LEU A 222 11.21 8.07 24.29
N ARG A 223 12.32 8.35 24.93
CA ARG A 223 13.05 7.40 25.76
C ARG A 223 13.44 8.06 27.07
N LYS A 224 13.00 7.49 28.20
CA LYS A 224 13.21 8.06 29.54
C LYS A 224 12.79 9.53 29.62
N GLY A 225 11.61 9.84 29.06
CA GLY A 225 11.02 11.18 29.06
C GLY A 225 11.65 12.20 28.11
N LYS A 226 12.66 11.81 27.31
CA LYS A 226 13.31 12.67 26.32
C LYS A 226 12.80 12.35 24.93
N VAL A 227 12.36 13.37 24.18
CA VAL A 227 11.96 13.22 22.77
C VAL A 227 13.18 12.86 21.93
N LEU A 228 13.05 11.76 21.17
CA LEU A 228 14.06 11.27 20.23
C LEU A 228 13.71 11.55 18.79
N ALA A 229 12.41 11.56 18.48
CA ALA A 229 11.88 11.70 17.12
C ALA A 229 10.42 12.12 17.16
N SER A 230 9.87 12.49 16.01
CA SER A 230 8.44 12.71 15.83
C SER A 230 7.97 12.11 14.50
N PHE A 231 6.68 11.81 14.37
CA PHE A 231 6.13 11.36 13.10
C PHE A 231 4.70 11.78 12.88
N TYR A 232 4.34 11.85 11.62
CA TYR A 232 2.99 12.03 11.12
C TYR A 232 2.46 10.69 10.64
N LEU A 233 1.20 10.42 10.92
CA LEU A 233 0.52 9.20 10.52
C LEU A 233 -0.74 9.56 9.73
N ASP A 234 -0.70 9.34 8.42
CA ASP A 234 -1.77 9.62 7.47
C ASP A 234 -2.33 8.31 6.91
N LEU A 235 -3.34 7.77 7.60
CA LEU A 235 -3.80 6.40 7.39
C LEU A 235 -4.75 6.22 6.20
N TYR A 236 -5.67 7.18 5.94
CA TYR A 236 -6.85 6.92 5.16
C TYR A 236 -6.75 7.41 3.72
N ALA A 237 -7.38 6.65 2.81
CA ALA A 237 -7.54 7.05 1.42
C ALA A 237 -8.45 8.28 1.31
N ARG A 238 -8.16 9.18 0.37
CA ARG A 238 -8.99 10.32 0.02
C ARG A 238 -8.68 10.84 -1.38
N GLU A 239 -9.55 11.65 -1.92
CA GLU A 239 -9.38 12.25 -3.23
C GLU A 239 -8.06 13.03 -3.32
N ASN A 240 -7.36 12.91 -4.43
CA ASN A 240 -6.05 13.50 -4.72
C ASN A 240 -4.86 13.02 -3.84
N LYS A 241 -5.06 12.09 -2.92
CA LYS A 241 -3.96 11.42 -2.24
C LYS A 241 -3.39 10.33 -3.13
N ARG A 242 -2.05 10.26 -3.23
CA ARG A 242 -1.36 9.19 -3.96
C ARG A 242 -1.69 7.85 -3.32
N GLY A 243 -2.05 6.85 -4.14
CA GLY A 243 -2.32 5.50 -3.67
C GLY A 243 -1.06 4.73 -3.25
N GLY A 244 -1.24 3.65 -2.48
CA GLY A 244 -0.17 2.84 -1.90
C GLY A 244 0.11 3.22 -0.44
N ALA A 245 1.14 2.60 0.14
CA ALA A 245 1.66 2.97 1.45
C ALA A 245 3.16 3.27 1.32
N TRP A 246 3.68 4.17 2.13
CA TRP A 246 5.10 4.51 2.14
C TRP A 246 5.48 5.29 3.39
N MET A 247 6.72 5.12 3.81
CA MET A 247 7.38 6.05 4.69
C MET A 247 8.13 7.11 3.88
N ALA A 248 8.09 8.35 4.32
CA ALA A 248 8.90 9.45 3.78
C ALA A 248 9.66 10.16 4.90
N GLU A 249 10.87 10.59 4.56
CA GLU A 249 11.71 11.41 5.43
C GLU A 249 11.17 12.85 5.51
N GLY A 250 10.94 13.35 6.73
CA GLY A 250 10.64 14.75 6.98
C GLY A 250 11.88 15.54 7.39
N ARG A 251 12.62 14.99 8.35
CA ARG A 251 13.92 15.51 8.81
C ARG A 251 14.83 14.35 9.17
N VAL A 252 16.11 14.50 8.91
CA VAL A 252 17.16 13.57 9.37
C VAL A 252 17.68 13.97 10.73
N LYS A 253 18.15 13.00 11.49
CA LYS A 253 18.96 13.28 12.68
C LYS A 253 20.32 13.82 12.24
N ARG A 254 20.69 14.97 12.78
CA ARG A 254 22.00 15.58 12.51
C ARG A 254 22.43 16.55 13.61
N ILE A 255 23.71 16.86 13.63
CA ILE A 255 24.24 18.03 14.30
C ILE A 255 24.63 19.05 13.22
N ASN A 256 24.14 20.27 13.31
CA ASN A 256 24.49 21.36 12.38
C ASN A 256 25.88 21.93 12.69
N LEU A 257 26.35 22.84 11.83
CA LEU A 257 27.66 23.48 11.99
C LEU A 257 27.78 24.33 13.28
N GLN A 258 26.68 24.71 13.89
CA GLN A 258 26.61 25.46 15.16
C GLN A 258 26.56 24.50 16.38
N GLY A 259 26.61 23.20 16.17
CA GLY A 259 26.53 22.21 17.24
C GLY A 259 25.11 21.91 17.75
N GLU A 260 24.08 22.43 17.08
CA GLU A 260 22.69 22.19 17.44
C GLU A 260 22.20 20.85 16.90
N LYS A 261 21.50 20.09 17.76
CA LYS A 261 20.92 18.78 17.40
C LYS A 261 19.55 18.97 16.75
N GLN A 262 19.37 18.31 15.63
CA GLN A 262 18.08 18.13 14.96
C GLN A 262 17.62 16.68 15.15
N GLU A 263 16.45 16.49 15.77
CA GLU A 263 15.86 15.17 15.88
C GLU A 263 15.07 14.82 14.59
N PRO A 264 14.98 13.52 14.23
CA PRO A 264 14.37 13.08 12.99
C PRO A 264 12.84 13.19 13.03
N VAL A 265 12.25 13.37 11.84
CA VAL A 265 10.80 13.35 11.62
C VAL A 265 10.50 12.44 10.44
N ALA A 266 9.52 11.56 10.59
CA ALA A 266 9.02 10.69 9.53
C ALA A 266 7.57 11.01 9.17
N PHE A 267 7.20 10.73 7.93
CA PHE A 267 5.82 10.67 7.46
C PHE A 267 5.47 9.23 7.11
N LEU A 268 4.46 8.69 7.76
CA LEU A 268 3.92 7.36 7.49
C LEU A 268 2.57 7.55 6.79
N THR A 269 2.49 7.12 5.56
CA THR A 269 1.31 7.34 4.71
C THR A 269 0.75 5.99 4.27
N CYS A 270 -0.55 5.79 4.47
CA CYS A 270 -1.30 4.64 4.01
C CYS A 270 -2.53 5.09 3.19
N ASN A 271 -3.25 4.15 2.64
CA ASN A 271 -4.51 4.40 1.93
C ASN A 271 -5.57 3.36 2.35
N PHE A 272 -5.75 3.22 3.66
CA PHE A 272 -6.74 2.32 4.25
C PHE A 272 -8.16 2.84 4.11
N SER A 273 -9.12 1.94 4.33
CA SER A 273 -10.51 2.32 4.47
C SER A 273 -10.70 3.24 5.68
N GLY A 274 -11.30 4.40 5.46
CA GLY A 274 -11.53 5.39 6.52
C GLY A 274 -12.68 5.03 7.45
N PRO A 275 -12.89 5.85 8.51
CA PRO A 275 -14.03 5.72 9.40
C PRO A 275 -15.36 6.00 8.69
N ILE A 276 -16.45 5.39 9.16
CA ILE A 276 -17.80 5.60 8.63
C ILE A 276 -18.65 6.26 9.72
N GLY A 277 -18.98 7.52 9.52
CA GLY A 277 -19.70 8.31 10.53
C GLY A 277 -18.94 8.33 11.87
N PRO A 278 -19.61 8.01 13.01
CA PRO A 278 -18.99 8.05 14.33
C PRO A 278 -18.14 6.80 14.66
N ASN A 279 -18.16 5.77 13.80
CA ASN A 279 -17.48 4.51 14.07
C ASN A 279 -16.02 4.59 13.64
N PRO A 280 -15.08 4.02 14.41
CA PRO A 280 -13.68 3.96 14.02
C PRO A 280 -13.51 3.12 12.74
N ALA A 281 -12.45 3.41 11.99
CA ALA A 281 -12.05 2.56 10.89
C ALA A 281 -11.74 1.14 11.39
N LEU A 282 -12.25 0.13 10.67
CA LEU A 282 -11.96 -1.28 10.93
C LEU A 282 -10.99 -1.77 9.84
N LEU A 283 -9.76 -2.10 10.25
CA LEU A 283 -8.71 -2.52 9.32
C LEU A 283 -8.87 -3.99 8.94
N SER A 284 -8.50 -4.34 7.70
CA SER A 284 -8.27 -5.73 7.35
C SER A 284 -6.95 -6.23 7.94
N HIS A 285 -6.75 -7.53 8.00
CA HIS A 285 -5.47 -8.10 8.43
C HIS A 285 -4.31 -7.59 7.56
N GLN A 286 -4.51 -7.49 6.24
CA GLN A 286 -3.50 -6.96 5.33
C GLN A 286 -3.18 -5.48 5.59
N GLU A 287 -4.18 -4.66 5.93
CA GLU A 287 -3.95 -3.26 6.31
C GLU A 287 -3.15 -3.15 7.61
N VAL A 288 -3.36 -4.06 8.57
CA VAL A 288 -2.53 -4.15 9.79
C VAL A 288 -1.09 -4.49 9.44
N VAL A 289 -0.85 -5.52 8.62
CA VAL A 289 0.50 -5.90 8.15
C VAL A 289 1.19 -4.73 7.47
N THR A 290 0.48 -4.03 6.58
CA THR A 290 1.01 -2.85 5.89
C THR A 290 1.38 -1.73 6.87
N LEU A 291 0.55 -1.48 7.88
CA LEU A 291 0.84 -0.46 8.91
C LEU A 291 2.12 -0.78 9.68
N PHE A 292 2.30 -2.03 10.11
CA PHE A 292 3.52 -2.47 10.79
C PHE A 292 4.75 -2.34 9.87
N HIS A 293 4.59 -2.67 8.59
CA HIS A 293 5.64 -2.54 7.57
C HIS A 293 6.13 -1.09 7.46
N GLU A 294 5.22 -0.13 7.22
CA GLU A 294 5.58 1.29 7.12
C GLU A 294 6.14 1.84 8.44
N PHE A 295 5.61 1.36 9.55
CA PHE A 295 6.13 1.73 10.87
C PHE A 295 7.54 1.20 11.10
N GLY A 296 7.89 0.03 10.58
CA GLY A 296 9.24 -0.53 10.61
C GLY A 296 10.26 0.37 9.89
N HIS A 297 9.92 0.88 8.70
CA HIS A 297 10.71 1.91 8.03
C HIS A 297 10.81 3.19 8.88
N GLY A 298 9.70 3.61 9.47
CA GLY A 298 9.67 4.76 10.38
C GLY A 298 10.61 4.58 11.57
N LEU A 299 10.58 3.42 12.24
CA LEU A 299 11.47 3.09 13.36
C LEU A 299 12.94 3.10 12.93
N HIS A 300 13.26 2.54 11.77
CA HIS A 300 14.61 2.59 11.21
C HIS A 300 15.11 4.02 11.07
N HIS A 301 14.29 4.90 10.50
CA HIS A 301 14.64 6.31 10.33
C HIS A 301 14.73 7.05 11.67
N MET A 302 13.78 6.84 12.57
CA MET A 302 13.61 7.63 13.78
C MET A 302 14.51 7.20 14.94
N LEU A 303 14.87 5.92 15.05
CA LEU A 303 15.71 5.41 16.15
C LEU A 303 17.21 5.45 15.83
N THR A 304 17.62 6.04 14.71
CA THR A 304 19.02 6.18 14.34
C THR A 304 19.85 6.88 15.42
N LYS A 305 21.06 6.40 15.62
CA LYS A 305 22.06 7.05 16.48
C LYS A 305 23.06 7.89 15.68
N ILE A 306 22.98 7.82 14.35
CA ILE A 306 23.89 8.52 13.45
C ILE A 306 23.46 9.96 13.30
N GLU A 307 24.39 10.91 13.53
CA GLU A 307 24.17 12.36 13.49
C GLU A 307 24.79 13.03 12.26
N VAL A 308 25.15 12.23 11.23
CA VAL A 308 25.70 12.66 9.94
C VAL A 308 24.63 12.50 8.86
N ALA A 309 24.05 13.59 8.41
CA ALA A 309 22.83 13.60 7.58
C ALA A 309 22.83 12.62 6.37
N PRO A 310 23.87 12.51 5.52
CA PRO A 310 23.87 11.62 4.36
C PRO A 310 23.77 10.11 4.68
N VAL A 311 24.01 9.72 5.92
CA VAL A 311 24.01 8.32 6.38
C VAL A 311 23.18 8.14 7.65
N SER A 312 22.27 9.08 7.93
CA SER A 312 21.38 9.06 9.10
C SER A 312 20.01 8.51 8.75
N GLY A 313 19.48 7.65 9.62
CA GLY A 313 18.18 7.03 9.42
C GLY A 313 18.17 6.10 8.21
N ILE A 314 17.25 6.34 7.29
CA ILE A 314 17.12 5.56 6.05
C ILE A 314 18.14 5.96 4.98
N ASN A 315 18.84 7.10 5.17
CA ASN A 315 19.81 7.60 4.19
C ASN A 315 21.07 6.76 4.14
N GLY A 316 21.62 6.58 2.95
CA GLY A 316 22.84 5.80 2.72
C GLY A 316 22.66 4.28 2.78
N VAL A 317 21.46 3.80 3.06
CA VAL A 317 21.13 2.37 2.99
C VAL A 317 21.04 1.95 1.53
N CYS A 318 21.65 0.81 1.19
CA CYS A 318 21.48 0.22 -0.13
C CYS A 318 19.99 -0.06 -0.39
N TRP A 319 19.50 0.34 -1.57
CA TRP A 319 18.07 0.29 -1.89
C TRP A 319 17.48 -1.14 -1.84
N ASP A 320 18.29 -2.15 -2.12
CA ASP A 320 17.93 -3.57 -2.03
C ASP A 320 18.02 -4.16 -0.61
N ALA A 321 18.41 -3.36 0.38
CA ALA A 321 18.40 -3.71 1.80
C ALA A 321 17.40 -2.90 2.62
N VAL A 322 16.74 -1.90 2.02
CA VAL A 322 15.89 -0.94 2.73
C VAL A 322 14.67 -1.59 3.39
N GLU A 323 14.21 -2.73 2.84
CA GLU A 323 13.05 -3.47 3.34
C GLU A 323 13.33 -4.37 4.56
N LEU A 324 14.59 -4.55 4.99
CA LEU A 324 14.91 -5.40 6.14
C LEU A 324 14.24 -4.94 7.43
N PRO A 325 14.30 -3.66 7.82
CA PRO A 325 13.64 -3.18 9.03
C PRO A 325 12.11 -3.17 8.95
N SER A 326 11.54 -3.15 7.75
CA SER A 326 10.10 -3.15 7.54
C SER A 326 9.45 -4.53 7.65
N GLN A 327 10.24 -5.60 7.76
CA GLN A 327 9.75 -6.95 8.09
C GLN A 327 9.43 -7.11 9.60
N PHE A 328 9.21 -6.01 10.26
CA PHE A 328 8.86 -5.86 11.67
C PHE A 328 7.53 -6.50 12.07
#